data_cc06eff0bface568d5bbc133988c2f28
#
_entry.id   cc06eff0bface568d5bbc133988c2f28
#
_cell.length_a   1.000
_cell.length_b   1.000
_cell.length_c   1.000
_cell.angle_alpha   90.00
_cell.angle_beta   90.00
_cell.angle_gamma   90.00
#
_symmetry.space_group_name_H-M   'P 1'
#
loop_
_entity.id
_entity.type
_entity.pdbx_description
1 polymer ?
#
loop_
_entity_poly.entity_id
_entity_poly.type
_entity_poly.pdbx_seq_one_letter_code
_entity_poly.pdbx_strand_id
1 'polypeptide(L)'
;MAKHYANVELSIYKHNLSCKQALSTSNLNNKNTFNMNHEFSLSQSKYSNTSAPVMVVTGGAKRIGAAIVRAAHEQGYRVIIHCHHSEQEANDLADTLNHSRPDSAVVVLADLTVVNNSEMLQQFTQNIIQAFGQLDVLVHNASRFYPSPLGDIDLEQWDDLFLTNAKAPLLLSQALYPYLRTRQGCIISLLDIHAHNKPFKEYAVYNMAKAAHRMMVQSFALDMAPEVRVNGIAPGVNILPEADSDQALDPQQQKSIINSIPIQRIGKPEEIAHSVLYLAHARYVTGEIITVDGGRSLTLAGGGV
;
A
#
# COMPACT_ATOMS: atom_id res chain seq x y z
N MET A 1 28.90 -24.35 4.00
CA MET A 1 27.85 -23.57 3.32
C MET A 1 28.36 -22.69 2.17
N ALA A 2 29.48 -22.01 2.25
CA ALA A 2 29.99 -21.13 1.18
C ALA A 2 30.35 -21.83 -0.17
N LYS A 3 30.67 -23.12 -0.19
CA LYS A 3 31.00 -23.88 -1.44
C LYS A 3 29.78 -24.33 -2.24
N HIS A 4 28.58 -24.28 -1.66
CA HIS A 4 27.33 -24.69 -2.36
C HIS A 4 26.75 -23.55 -3.20
N TYR A 5 26.92 -22.29 -2.79
CA TYR A 5 26.45 -21.12 -3.52
C TYR A 5 27.26 -20.83 -4.80
N ALA A 6 28.57 -21.03 -4.76
CA ALA A 6 29.42 -20.77 -5.92
C ALA A 6 29.16 -21.70 -7.12
N ASN A 7 28.62 -22.89 -6.90
CA ASN A 7 28.33 -23.85 -7.98
C ASN A 7 26.99 -23.61 -8.69
N VAL A 8 26.06 -22.89 -8.05
CA VAL A 8 24.76 -22.54 -8.64
C VAL A 8 24.91 -21.35 -9.60
N GLU A 9 25.71 -20.35 -9.26
CA GLU A 9 25.94 -19.18 -10.14
C GLU A 9 26.71 -19.55 -11.42
N LEU A 10 27.67 -20.49 -11.35
CA LEU A 10 28.40 -20.95 -12.54
C LEU A 10 27.57 -21.79 -13.52
N SER A 11 26.50 -22.44 -13.02
CA SER A 11 25.57 -23.20 -13.86
C SER A 11 24.62 -22.28 -14.66
N ILE A 12 24.19 -21.19 -14.07
CA ILE A 12 23.32 -20.18 -14.70
C ILE A 12 24.09 -19.41 -15.79
N TYR A 13 25.37 -19.13 -15.57
CA TYR A 13 26.22 -18.41 -16.55
C TYR A 13 26.51 -19.22 -17.82
N LYS A 14 26.64 -20.55 -17.69
CA LYS A 14 26.88 -21.44 -18.85
C LYS A 14 25.67 -21.69 -19.72
N HIS A 15 24.45 -21.59 -19.16
CA HIS A 15 23.19 -21.72 -19.92
C HIS A 15 22.89 -20.49 -20.78
N ASN A 16 23.27 -19.29 -20.32
CA ASN A 16 23.05 -18.03 -21.04
C ASN A 16 24.01 -17.80 -22.23
N LEU A 17 25.12 -18.50 -22.30
CA LEU A 17 26.04 -18.39 -23.43
C LEU A 17 25.67 -19.26 -24.64
N SER A 18 24.90 -20.34 -24.44
CA SER A 18 24.44 -21.19 -25.54
C SER A 18 23.25 -20.64 -26.32
N CYS A 19 22.47 -19.71 -25.71
CA CYS A 19 21.32 -19.06 -26.36
C CYS A 19 21.69 -17.86 -27.27
N LYS A 20 22.90 -17.30 -27.16
CA LYS A 20 23.32 -16.15 -27.98
C LYS A 20 23.89 -16.50 -29.37
N GLN A 21 24.10 -17.77 -29.67
CA GLN A 21 24.60 -18.20 -31.00
C GLN A 21 23.51 -18.66 -31.99
N ALA A 22 22.23 -18.68 -31.60
CA ALA A 22 21.14 -19.16 -32.47
C ALA A 22 20.30 -18.05 -33.15
N LEU A 23 20.65 -16.78 -32.98
CA LEU A 23 19.88 -15.66 -33.55
C LEU A 23 20.70 -14.73 -34.44
N SER A 24 21.37 -15.31 -35.44
CA SER A 24 21.91 -14.53 -36.56
C SER A 24 21.61 -15.27 -37.86
N THR A 25 20.48 -15.08 -38.44
CA THR A 25 20.12 -15.00 -39.87
C THR A 25 18.61 -15.16 -40.05
N SER A 26 17.89 -14.05 -40.19
CA SER A 26 16.73 -13.96 -41.12
C SER A 26 16.22 -12.52 -41.19
N ASN A 27 16.50 -11.92 -42.35
CA ASN A 27 15.76 -10.90 -43.10
C ASN A 27 15.02 -9.75 -42.38
N LEU A 28 15.64 -8.59 -42.44
CA LEU A 28 15.03 -7.26 -42.44
C LEU A 28 14.17 -7.07 -43.70
N ASN A 29 12.88 -6.94 -43.54
CA ASN A 29 12.00 -6.08 -44.35
C ASN A 29 10.56 -6.21 -43.86
N ASN A 30 10.15 -5.34 -42.94
CA ASN A 30 8.75 -4.88 -42.92
C ASN A 30 8.68 -3.53 -42.14
N LYS A 31 8.47 -2.47 -42.91
CA LYS A 31 8.13 -1.16 -42.37
C LYS A 31 6.68 -1.19 -41.92
N ASN A 32 6.43 -1.36 -40.62
CA ASN A 32 5.16 -1.05 -40.01
C ASN A 32 5.31 0.18 -39.12
N THR A 33 4.81 1.29 -39.62
CA THR A 33 4.54 2.52 -38.88
C THR A 33 3.62 2.21 -37.70
N PHE A 34 4.15 2.31 -36.49
CA PHE A 34 3.35 2.26 -35.25
C PHE A 34 2.50 3.52 -35.15
N ASN A 35 1.21 3.35 -35.36
CA ASN A 35 0.22 4.40 -35.13
C ASN A 35 -0.08 4.43 -33.61
N MET A 36 0.48 5.40 -32.87
CA MET A 36 0.25 5.60 -31.44
C MET A 36 -1.04 6.40 -31.19
N ASN A 37 -2.18 5.85 -31.55
CA ASN A 37 -3.49 6.33 -31.12
C ASN A 37 -4.31 5.12 -30.61
N HIS A 38 -3.87 4.54 -29.49
CA HIS A 38 -4.77 3.75 -28.65
C HIS A 38 -5.21 4.63 -27.49
N GLU A 39 -6.38 5.25 -27.66
CA GLU A 39 -7.18 5.70 -26.54
C GLU A 39 -7.33 4.54 -25.57
N PHE A 40 -6.90 4.77 -24.32
CA PHE A 40 -7.19 3.87 -23.20
C PHE A 40 -8.69 3.98 -22.91
N SER A 41 -9.49 3.32 -23.74
CA SER A 41 -10.88 3.04 -23.44
C SER A 41 -10.90 2.02 -22.29
N LEU A 42 -11.11 2.52 -21.08
CA LEU A 42 -11.46 1.71 -19.91
C LEU A 42 -12.79 1.03 -20.23
N SER A 43 -12.73 -0.21 -20.70
CA SER A 43 -13.91 -1.05 -20.87
C SER A 43 -14.58 -1.18 -19.50
N GLN A 44 -15.78 -0.62 -19.35
CA GLN A 44 -16.63 -0.85 -18.19
C GLN A 44 -16.77 -2.37 -17.99
N SER A 45 -16.23 -2.85 -16.88
CA SER A 45 -16.18 -4.26 -16.53
C SER A 45 -17.58 -4.86 -16.42
N LYS A 46 -17.90 -5.79 -17.32
CA LYS A 46 -19.09 -6.63 -17.26
C LYS A 46 -18.90 -7.77 -16.26
N TYR A 47 -18.62 -7.47 -15.00
CA TYR A 47 -18.64 -8.52 -13.97
C TYR A 47 -20.02 -8.57 -13.34
N SER A 48 -20.60 -9.78 -13.26
CA SER A 48 -21.74 -10.02 -12.38
C SER A 48 -21.28 -9.71 -10.94
N ASN A 49 -22.15 -9.19 -10.08
CA ASN A 49 -21.82 -8.75 -8.71
C ASN A 49 -21.09 -9.83 -7.88
N THR A 50 -21.25 -11.12 -8.22
CA THR A 50 -20.61 -12.26 -7.52
C THR A 50 -19.18 -12.55 -7.99
N SER A 51 -18.72 -12.02 -9.12
CA SER A 51 -17.37 -12.24 -9.67
C SER A 51 -16.43 -11.03 -9.51
N ALA A 52 -16.94 -9.89 -9.06
CA ALA A 52 -16.16 -8.68 -8.89
C ALA A 52 -15.04 -8.88 -7.84
N PRO A 53 -13.81 -8.40 -8.08
CA PRO A 53 -12.73 -8.53 -7.13
C PRO A 53 -13.03 -7.77 -5.83
N VAL A 54 -12.45 -8.23 -4.72
CA VAL A 54 -12.67 -7.68 -3.39
C VAL A 54 -11.40 -7.03 -2.86
N MET A 55 -11.51 -5.78 -2.39
CA MET A 55 -10.42 -5.06 -1.75
C MET A 55 -10.81 -4.69 -0.31
N VAL A 56 -9.98 -5.04 0.67
CA VAL A 56 -10.08 -4.52 2.03
C VAL A 56 -9.08 -3.39 2.25
N VAL A 57 -9.52 -2.30 2.88
CA VAL A 57 -8.67 -1.15 3.21
C VAL A 57 -8.73 -0.90 4.71
N THR A 58 -7.62 -1.10 5.42
CA THR A 58 -7.54 -0.75 6.84
C THR A 58 -7.49 0.77 7.01
N GLY A 59 -8.26 1.31 7.97
CA GLY A 59 -8.42 2.77 8.10
C GLY A 59 -9.05 3.41 6.85
N GLY A 60 -10.04 2.72 6.24
CA GLY A 60 -10.64 3.09 4.96
C GLY A 60 -11.67 4.22 5.02
N ALA A 61 -12.04 4.71 6.22
CA ALA A 61 -13.17 5.64 6.38
C ALA A 61 -12.89 7.08 5.95
N LYS A 62 -11.64 7.55 6.07
CA LYS A 62 -11.24 8.95 5.90
C LYS A 62 -9.97 9.12 5.05
N ARG A 63 -9.75 10.37 4.59
CA ARG A 63 -8.48 10.82 4.00
C ARG A 63 -8.02 9.88 2.86
N ILE A 64 -6.75 9.41 2.89
CA ILE A 64 -6.17 8.51 1.88
C ILE A 64 -6.95 7.19 1.79
N GLY A 65 -7.35 6.61 2.94
CA GLY A 65 -8.13 5.37 2.96
C GLY A 65 -9.45 5.49 2.20
N ALA A 66 -10.20 6.57 2.44
CA ALA A 66 -11.46 6.82 1.73
C ALA A 66 -11.25 7.07 0.22
N ALA A 67 -10.16 7.75 -0.17
CA ALA A 67 -9.82 7.94 -1.58
C ALA A 67 -9.50 6.59 -2.26
N ILE A 68 -8.76 5.70 -1.59
CA ILE A 68 -8.47 4.34 -2.08
C ILE A 68 -9.78 3.54 -2.25
N VAL A 69 -10.67 3.58 -1.23
CA VAL A 69 -11.96 2.90 -1.27
C VAL A 69 -12.81 3.38 -2.45
N ARG A 70 -12.95 4.70 -2.64
CA ARG A 70 -13.70 5.28 -3.77
C ARG A 70 -13.11 4.86 -5.11
N ALA A 71 -11.80 5.04 -5.30
CA ALA A 71 -11.12 4.69 -6.54
C ALA A 71 -11.21 3.20 -6.86
N ALA A 72 -11.08 2.32 -5.85
CA ALA A 72 -11.27 0.88 -6.04
C ALA A 72 -12.72 0.55 -6.43
N HIS A 73 -13.70 1.16 -5.78
CA HIS A 73 -15.11 0.96 -6.10
C HIS A 73 -15.44 1.40 -7.54
N GLU A 74 -14.92 2.56 -7.99
CA GLU A 74 -15.06 3.06 -9.36
C GLU A 74 -14.45 2.10 -10.40
N GLN A 75 -13.37 1.39 -10.03
CA GLN A 75 -12.75 0.34 -10.86
C GLN A 75 -13.45 -1.03 -10.77
N GLY A 76 -14.62 -1.10 -10.13
CA GLY A 76 -15.44 -2.30 -10.09
C GLY A 76 -15.16 -3.23 -8.91
N TYR A 77 -14.26 -2.90 -7.98
CA TYR A 77 -14.06 -3.70 -6.77
C TYR A 77 -15.28 -3.62 -5.84
N ARG A 78 -15.60 -4.73 -5.19
CA ARG A 78 -16.33 -4.68 -3.93
C ARG A 78 -15.35 -4.30 -2.83
N VAL A 79 -15.73 -3.39 -1.94
CA VAL A 79 -14.83 -2.81 -0.96
C VAL A 79 -15.25 -3.13 0.47
N ILE A 80 -14.27 -3.49 1.29
CA ILE A 80 -14.42 -3.68 2.73
C ILE A 80 -13.70 -2.53 3.41
N ILE A 81 -14.48 -1.67 4.09
CA ILE A 81 -14.00 -0.47 4.76
C ILE A 81 -13.75 -0.82 6.22
N HIS A 82 -12.50 -1.09 6.58
CA HIS A 82 -12.18 -1.26 7.99
C HIS A 82 -11.96 0.10 8.65
N CYS A 83 -12.53 0.29 9.84
CA CYS A 83 -12.30 1.45 10.71
C CYS A 83 -12.32 1.05 12.17
N HIS A 84 -11.85 1.96 13.05
CA HIS A 84 -11.95 1.81 14.51
C HIS A 84 -12.89 2.86 15.09
N HIS A 85 -12.50 4.15 15.11
CA HIS A 85 -13.31 5.22 15.70
C HIS A 85 -14.21 5.99 14.70
N SER A 86 -14.00 5.79 13.40
CA SER A 86 -14.68 6.54 12.35
C SER A 86 -15.84 5.75 11.76
N GLU A 87 -16.70 5.19 12.62
CA GLU A 87 -17.81 4.33 12.21
C GLU A 87 -18.83 5.07 11.36
N GLN A 88 -19.22 6.30 11.78
CA GLN A 88 -20.19 7.09 11.03
C GLN A 88 -19.69 7.41 9.63
N GLU A 89 -18.47 7.89 9.50
CA GLU A 89 -17.90 8.23 8.19
C GLU A 89 -17.69 6.99 7.29
N ALA A 90 -17.41 5.82 7.91
CA ALA A 90 -17.33 4.57 7.18
C ALA A 90 -18.69 4.15 6.63
N ASN A 91 -19.76 4.27 7.44
CA ASN A 91 -21.13 3.95 7.04
C ASN A 91 -21.62 4.93 5.96
N ASP A 92 -21.43 6.24 6.12
CA ASP A 92 -21.80 7.24 5.11
C ASP A 92 -21.10 6.98 3.76
N LEU A 93 -19.82 6.57 3.82
CA LEU A 93 -19.07 6.17 2.63
C LEU A 93 -19.66 4.90 2.00
N ALA A 94 -19.92 3.86 2.80
CA ALA A 94 -20.51 2.62 2.30
C ALA A 94 -21.90 2.84 1.69
N ASP A 95 -22.75 3.64 2.32
CA ASP A 95 -24.09 3.99 1.82
C ASP A 95 -23.99 4.71 0.47
N THR A 96 -23.08 5.70 0.37
CA THR A 96 -22.82 6.41 -0.91
C THR A 96 -22.43 5.44 -2.02
N LEU A 97 -21.54 4.49 -1.73
CA LEU A 97 -21.06 3.51 -2.71
C LEU A 97 -22.16 2.50 -3.07
N ASN A 98 -22.91 2.02 -2.09
CA ASN A 98 -24.02 1.09 -2.29
C ASN A 98 -25.20 1.73 -3.02
N HIS A 99 -25.40 3.05 -2.88
CA HIS A 99 -26.39 3.76 -3.68
C HIS A 99 -26.04 3.72 -5.18
N SER A 100 -24.76 3.83 -5.52
CA SER A 100 -24.31 3.77 -6.92
C SER A 100 -24.22 2.34 -7.46
N ARG A 101 -23.89 1.37 -6.62
CA ARG A 101 -23.81 -0.06 -6.95
C ARG A 101 -24.19 -0.89 -5.71
N PRO A 102 -25.39 -1.45 -5.66
CA PRO A 102 -25.87 -2.23 -4.51
C PRO A 102 -24.94 -3.40 -4.15
N ASP A 103 -24.83 -3.70 -2.85
CA ASP A 103 -24.06 -4.82 -2.30
C ASP A 103 -22.56 -4.80 -2.67
N SER A 104 -21.97 -3.62 -2.76
CA SER A 104 -20.58 -3.43 -3.20
C SER A 104 -19.65 -2.84 -2.15
N ALA A 105 -20.19 -2.37 -1.01
CA ALA A 105 -19.40 -1.82 0.09
C ALA A 105 -19.92 -2.32 1.42
N VAL A 106 -18.99 -2.75 2.31
CA VAL A 106 -19.31 -3.23 3.67
C VAL A 106 -18.34 -2.60 4.66
N VAL A 107 -18.84 -2.22 5.82
CA VAL A 107 -18.01 -1.73 6.93
C VAL A 107 -17.68 -2.88 7.88
N VAL A 108 -16.40 -2.98 8.28
CA VAL A 108 -15.94 -3.89 9.32
C VAL A 108 -15.27 -3.08 10.42
N LEU A 109 -15.94 -2.99 11.58
CA LEU A 109 -15.46 -2.27 12.74
C LEU A 109 -14.54 -3.15 13.58
N ALA A 110 -13.31 -2.70 13.86
CA ALA A 110 -12.41 -3.33 14.81
C ALA A 110 -11.31 -2.36 15.26
N ASP A 111 -10.83 -2.54 16.50
CA ASP A 111 -9.51 -2.04 16.88
C ASP A 111 -8.45 -3.03 16.39
N LEU A 112 -7.34 -2.56 15.83
CA LEU A 112 -6.24 -3.42 15.38
C LEU A 112 -5.52 -4.13 16.54
N THR A 113 -5.80 -3.78 17.80
CA THR A 113 -5.37 -4.55 18.99
C THR A 113 -5.86 -6.00 19.00
N VAL A 114 -6.89 -6.34 18.19
CA VAL A 114 -7.36 -7.72 17.98
C VAL A 114 -6.23 -8.68 17.56
N VAL A 115 -5.16 -8.17 16.95
CA VAL A 115 -4.00 -8.99 16.57
C VAL A 115 -3.20 -9.52 17.76
N ASN A 116 -3.43 -8.99 18.97
CA ASN A 116 -2.79 -9.46 20.19
C ASN A 116 -3.42 -10.75 20.76
N ASN A 117 -4.58 -11.14 20.24
CA ASN A 117 -5.30 -12.33 20.65
C ASN A 117 -5.67 -13.17 19.42
N SER A 118 -5.31 -14.46 19.43
CA SER A 118 -5.50 -15.34 18.28
C SER A 118 -6.97 -15.56 17.93
N GLU A 119 -7.86 -15.66 18.91
CA GLU A 119 -9.31 -15.86 18.69
C GLU A 119 -9.95 -14.59 18.11
N MET A 120 -9.59 -13.41 18.65
CA MET A 120 -10.08 -12.13 18.14
C MET A 120 -9.57 -11.87 16.72
N LEU A 121 -8.30 -12.17 16.43
CA LEU A 121 -7.74 -12.08 15.08
C LEU A 121 -8.45 -13.01 14.11
N GLN A 122 -8.72 -14.26 14.53
CA GLN A 122 -9.47 -15.21 13.72
C GLN A 122 -10.89 -14.70 13.43
N GLN A 123 -11.60 -14.20 14.45
CA GLN A 123 -12.94 -13.64 14.26
C GLN A 123 -12.93 -12.43 13.32
N PHE A 124 -11.98 -11.53 13.48
CA PHE A 124 -11.82 -10.36 12.60
C PHE A 124 -11.56 -10.78 11.15
N THR A 125 -10.68 -11.76 10.94
CA THR A 125 -10.41 -12.34 9.62
C THR A 125 -11.67 -12.96 9.03
N GLN A 126 -12.44 -13.71 9.82
CA GLN A 126 -13.70 -14.30 9.38
C GLN A 126 -14.72 -13.23 8.99
N ASN A 127 -14.86 -12.14 9.74
CA ASN A 127 -15.78 -11.05 9.41
C ASN A 127 -15.41 -10.41 8.05
N ILE A 128 -14.11 -10.21 7.79
CA ILE A 128 -13.62 -9.70 6.50
C ILE A 128 -14.03 -10.65 5.36
N ILE A 129 -13.80 -11.95 5.52
CA ILE A 129 -14.06 -12.91 4.45
C ILE A 129 -15.55 -13.14 4.25
N GLN A 130 -16.34 -13.20 5.32
CA GLN A 130 -17.79 -13.40 5.23
C GLN A 130 -18.51 -12.27 4.47
N ALA A 131 -17.95 -11.06 4.46
CA ALA A 131 -18.52 -9.93 3.75
C ALA A 131 -18.81 -10.25 2.26
N PHE A 132 -17.85 -10.91 1.59
CA PHE A 132 -17.98 -11.20 0.15
C PHE A 132 -17.47 -12.60 -0.27
N GLY A 133 -17.06 -13.44 0.67
CA GLY A 133 -16.61 -14.82 0.43
C GLY A 133 -15.22 -14.95 -0.19
N GLN A 134 -14.54 -13.87 -0.50
CA GLN A 134 -13.20 -13.85 -1.15
C GLN A 134 -12.41 -12.60 -0.80
N LEU A 135 -11.11 -12.61 -1.10
CA LEU A 135 -10.24 -11.45 -0.96
C LEU A 135 -9.19 -11.44 -2.06
N ASP A 136 -9.14 -10.36 -2.84
CA ASP A 136 -8.19 -10.18 -3.95
C ASP A 136 -7.08 -9.17 -3.60
N VAL A 137 -7.39 -8.12 -2.80
CA VAL A 137 -6.42 -7.08 -2.42
C VAL A 137 -6.58 -6.72 -0.95
N LEU A 138 -5.46 -6.76 -0.22
CA LEU A 138 -5.34 -6.23 1.13
C LEU A 138 -4.52 -4.94 1.11
N VAL A 139 -5.11 -3.82 1.58
CA VAL A 139 -4.41 -2.54 1.70
C VAL A 139 -4.19 -2.20 3.17
N HIS A 140 -2.93 -2.18 3.60
CA HIS A 140 -2.53 -1.68 4.90
C HIS A 140 -2.37 -0.16 4.84
N ASN A 141 -3.44 0.58 5.19
CA ASN A 141 -3.46 2.04 5.22
C ASN A 141 -3.58 2.60 6.65
N ALA A 142 -4.18 1.86 7.60
CA ALA A 142 -4.25 2.31 9.00
C ALA A 142 -2.85 2.63 9.55
N SER A 143 -2.72 3.77 10.22
CA SER A 143 -1.45 4.25 10.77
C SER A 143 -1.70 5.13 11.99
N ARG A 144 -0.81 5.07 12.96
CA ARG A 144 -0.67 6.06 14.03
C ARG A 144 0.58 6.88 13.77
N PHE A 145 0.48 8.20 13.98
CA PHE A 145 1.55 9.14 13.72
C PHE A 145 1.54 10.25 14.76
N TYR A 146 2.52 10.24 15.66
CA TYR A 146 2.73 11.28 16.65
C TYR A 146 4.20 11.26 17.12
N PRO A 147 4.72 12.37 17.68
CA PRO A 147 6.12 12.47 18.11
C PRO A 147 6.42 11.54 19.30
N SER A 148 7.65 11.05 19.34
CA SER A 148 8.25 10.28 20.44
C SER A 148 9.67 10.82 20.71
N PRO A 149 9.79 11.99 21.37
CA PRO A 149 11.07 12.66 21.59
C PRO A 149 12.00 11.80 22.46
N LEU A 150 13.30 11.84 22.16
CA LEU A 150 14.29 11.14 22.97
C LEU A 150 14.33 11.71 24.40
N GLY A 151 14.15 10.86 25.38
CA GLY A 151 14.02 11.20 26.79
C GLY A 151 12.60 11.04 27.34
N ASP A 152 11.58 11.11 26.47
CA ASP A 152 10.16 11.00 26.82
C ASP A 152 9.50 9.74 26.21
N ILE A 153 10.29 8.86 25.57
CA ILE A 153 9.78 7.60 24.99
C ILE A 153 9.42 6.64 26.12
N ASP A 154 8.18 6.18 26.14
CA ASP A 154 7.66 5.18 27.06
C ASP A 154 7.19 3.90 26.35
N LEU A 155 6.81 2.90 27.14
CA LEU A 155 6.35 1.60 26.62
C LEU A 155 5.01 1.71 25.91
N GLU A 156 4.12 2.59 26.33
CA GLU A 156 2.80 2.77 25.73
C GLU A 156 2.94 3.35 24.32
N GLN A 157 3.78 4.36 24.14
CA GLN A 157 4.09 4.91 22.81
C GLN A 157 4.74 3.87 21.90
N TRP A 158 5.65 3.06 22.44
CA TRP A 158 6.28 1.98 21.69
C TRP A 158 5.25 0.96 21.22
N ASP A 159 4.44 0.44 22.15
CA ASP A 159 3.47 -0.59 21.85
C ASP A 159 2.40 -0.11 20.85
N ASP A 160 1.87 1.09 21.03
CA ASP A 160 0.85 1.66 20.16
C ASP A 160 1.35 1.92 18.73
N LEU A 161 2.52 2.56 18.59
CA LEU A 161 3.09 2.86 17.28
C LEU A 161 3.55 1.59 16.54
N PHE A 162 4.17 0.63 17.23
CA PHE A 162 4.55 -0.64 16.61
C PHE A 162 3.36 -1.54 16.33
N LEU A 163 2.35 -1.57 17.21
CA LEU A 163 1.15 -2.33 16.99
C LEU A 163 0.51 -1.95 15.65
N THR A 164 0.19 -0.68 15.49
CA THR A 164 -0.59 -0.21 14.34
C THR A 164 0.24 -0.19 13.06
N ASN A 165 1.53 0.23 13.13
CA ASN A 165 2.34 0.45 11.93
C ASN A 165 3.18 -0.76 11.49
N ALA A 166 3.33 -1.80 12.32
CA ALA A 166 4.16 -2.95 11.99
C ALA A 166 3.49 -4.30 12.33
N LYS A 167 3.08 -4.51 13.60
CA LYS A 167 2.56 -5.79 14.08
C LYS A 167 1.23 -6.16 13.44
N ALA A 168 0.29 -5.23 13.39
CA ALA A 168 -1.02 -5.48 12.77
C ALA A 168 -0.90 -5.76 11.26
N PRO A 169 -0.15 -4.99 10.45
CA PRO A 169 0.10 -5.36 9.06
C PRO A 169 0.68 -6.77 8.88
N LEU A 170 1.65 -7.16 9.71
CA LEU A 170 2.28 -8.48 9.64
C LEU A 170 1.27 -9.59 9.93
N LEU A 171 0.57 -9.51 11.08
CA LEU A 171 -0.33 -10.59 11.52
C LEU A 171 -1.60 -10.67 10.67
N LEU A 172 -2.14 -9.56 10.20
CA LEU A 172 -3.27 -9.54 9.25
C LEU A 172 -2.87 -10.12 7.90
N SER A 173 -1.68 -9.80 7.38
CA SER A 173 -1.17 -10.39 6.15
C SER A 173 -1.08 -11.91 6.27
N GLN A 174 -0.52 -12.41 7.38
CA GLN A 174 -0.43 -13.84 7.66
C GLN A 174 -1.81 -14.50 7.75
N ALA A 175 -2.75 -13.90 8.48
CA ALA A 175 -4.09 -14.46 8.69
C ALA A 175 -4.93 -14.46 7.41
N LEU A 176 -4.77 -13.46 6.53
CA LEU A 176 -5.51 -13.31 5.27
C LEU A 176 -4.79 -13.97 4.07
N TYR A 177 -3.53 -14.40 4.22
CA TYR A 177 -2.74 -15.04 3.15
C TYR A 177 -3.45 -16.23 2.48
N PRO A 178 -4.09 -17.18 3.21
CA PRO A 178 -4.77 -18.31 2.56
C PRO A 178 -5.85 -17.89 1.56
N TYR A 179 -6.56 -16.80 1.83
CA TYR A 179 -7.62 -16.27 0.98
C TYR A 179 -7.05 -15.51 -0.24
N LEU A 180 -6.04 -14.66 0.00
CA LEU A 180 -5.30 -13.98 -1.08
C LEU A 180 -4.65 -14.97 -2.04
N ARG A 181 -4.06 -16.05 -1.51
CA ARG A 181 -3.42 -17.11 -2.29
C ARG A 181 -4.40 -17.77 -3.28
N THR A 182 -5.63 -18.09 -2.86
CA THR A 182 -6.63 -18.72 -3.75
C THR A 182 -7.03 -17.82 -4.91
N ARG A 183 -6.83 -16.52 -4.78
CA ARG A 183 -7.17 -15.48 -5.78
C ARG A 183 -5.97 -14.97 -6.56
N GLN A 184 -4.75 -15.47 -6.27
CA GLN A 184 -3.51 -14.90 -6.79
C GLN A 184 -3.47 -13.38 -6.57
N GLY A 185 -3.85 -12.98 -5.37
CA GLY A 185 -4.09 -11.60 -4.97
C GLY A 185 -2.83 -10.80 -4.68
N CYS A 186 -3.00 -9.68 -4.00
CA CYS A 186 -1.85 -8.87 -3.57
C CYS A 186 -2.09 -8.14 -2.26
N ILE A 187 -0.97 -7.78 -1.61
CA ILE A 187 -0.90 -6.91 -0.43
C ILE A 187 -0.22 -5.61 -0.85
N ILE A 188 -0.79 -4.48 -0.45
CA ILE A 188 -0.24 -3.15 -0.69
C ILE A 188 -0.17 -2.39 0.62
N SER A 189 1.03 -1.92 0.99
CA SER A 189 1.29 -1.26 2.27
C SER A 189 1.55 0.22 2.09
N LEU A 190 0.78 1.08 2.81
CA LEU A 190 1.08 2.51 2.92
C LEU A 190 2.19 2.71 3.95
N LEU A 191 3.38 2.97 3.43
CA LEU A 191 4.60 3.26 4.18
C LEU A 191 4.77 4.76 4.41
N ASP A 192 6.01 5.24 4.29
CA ASP A 192 6.37 6.65 4.38
C ASP A 192 7.72 6.87 3.70
N ILE A 193 7.95 8.03 3.09
CA ILE A 193 9.28 8.39 2.54
C ILE A 193 10.35 8.42 3.64
N HIS A 194 9.95 8.65 4.88
CA HIS A 194 10.83 8.69 6.05
C HIS A 194 11.18 7.28 6.59
N ALA A 195 10.55 6.22 6.08
CA ALA A 195 10.82 4.83 6.49
C ALA A 195 12.14 4.24 5.95
N HIS A 196 12.95 4.99 5.21
CA HIS A 196 14.18 4.47 4.59
C HIS A 196 15.44 5.14 5.13
N ASN A 197 15.73 6.36 4.72
CA ASN A 197 17.01 7.02 5.03
C ASN A 197 16.90 8.50 5.41
N LYS A 198 15.68 9.01 5.63
CA LYS A 198 15.39 10.40 5.98
C LYS A 198 14.38 10.47 7.12
N PRO A 199 14.75 10.03 8.33
CA PRO A 199 13.81 9.95 9.45
C PRO A 199 13.29 11.34 9.85
N PHE A 200 12.03 11.39 10.31
CA PHE A 200 11.52 12.56 11.02
C PHE A 200 12.28 12.76 12.33
N LYS A 201 12.68 13.99 12.61
CA LYS A 201 13.18 14.37 13.93
C LYS A 201 12.06 14.22 14.96
N GLU A 202 12.37 13.69 16.15
CA GLU A 202 11.44 13.49 17.27
C GLU A 202 10.38 12.38 17.04
N TYR A 203 10.46 11.57 15.98
CA TYR A 203 9.54 10.47 15.68
C TYR A 203 10.24 9.10 15.66
N ALA A 204 11.18 8.87 16.60
CA ALA A 204 12.05 7.70 16.57
C ALA A 204 11.25 6.38 16.48
N VAL A 205 10.24 6.19 17.32
CA VAL A 205 9.44 4.95 17.37
C VAL A 205 8.62 4.77 16.08
N TYR A 206 7.99 5.83 15.59
CA TYR A 206 7.28 5.79 14.30
C TYR A 206 8.19 5.43 13.13
N ASN A 207 9.35 6.08 13.04
CA ASN A 207 10.34 5.81 11.98
C ASN A 207 10.77 4.33 12.00
N MET A 208 11.03 3.78 13.19
CA MET A 208 11.40 2.36 13.37
C MET A 208 10.26 1.44 12.95
N ALA A 209 9.02 1.72 13.36
CA ALA A 209 7.86 0.90 13.01
C ALA A 209 7.60 0.89 11.50
N LYS A 210 7.70 2.05 10.84
CA LYS A 210 7.56 2.15 9.37
C LYS A 210 8.73 1.50 8.62
N ALA A 211 9.96 1.56 9.15
CA ALA A 211 11.10 0.83 8.60
C ALA A 211 10.93 -0.70 8.73
N ALA A 212 10.40 -1.16 9.87
CA ALA A 212 10.05 -2.57 10.07
C ALA A 212 8.96 -3.02 9.07
N HIS A 213 7.91 -2.22 8.87
CA HIS A 213 6.87 -2.48 7.87
C HIS A 213 7.42 -2.51 6.44
N ARG A 214 8.37 -1.62 6.11
CA ARG A 214 9.07 -1.64 4.82
C ARG A 214 9.80 -2.96 4.61
N MET A 215 10.55 -3.43 5.60
CA MET A 215 11.24 -4.72 5.52
C MET A 215 10.24 -5.89 5.42
N MET A 216 9.10 -5.84 6.11
CA MET A 216 8.04 -6.84 5.98
C MET A 216 7.54 -6.94 4.52
N VAL A 217 7.32 -5.82 3.83
CA VAL A 217 6.91 -5.82 2.41
C VAL A 217 7.90 -6.61 1.55
N GLN A 218 9.20 -6.37 1.73
CA GLN A 218 10.26 -7.04 0.96
C GLN A 218 10.37 -8.53 1.31
N SER A 219 10.29 -8.87 2.61
CA SER A 219 10.35 -10.25 3.08
C SER A 219 9.16 -11.06 2.56
N PHE A 220 7.94 -10.51 2.73
CA PHE A 220 6.73 -11.20 2.28
C PHE A 220 6.61 -11.30 0.77
N ALA A 221 7.21 -10.37 0.01
CA ALA A 221 7.29 -10.50 -1.43
C ALA A 221 8.07 -11.74 -1.88
N LEU A 222 9.09 -12.16 -1.10
CA LEU A 222 9.84 -13.39 -1.33
C LEU A 222 9.08 -14.62 -0.82
N ASP A 223 8.52 -14.54 0.38
CA ASP A 223 7.90 -15.68 1.07
C ASP A 223 6.55 -16.08 0.47
N MET A 224 5.80 -15.10 -0.09
CA MET A 224 4.46 -15.32 -0.63
C MET A 224 4.40 -15.51 -2.15
N ALA A 225 5.52 -15.26 -2.85
CA ALA A 225 5.61 -15.53 -4.28
C ALA A 225 5.65 -17.05 -4.55
N PRO A 226 5.09 -17.54 -5.68
CA PRO A 226 4.47 -16.78 -6.76
C PRO A 226 2.98 -16.46 -6.58
N GLU A 227 2.35 -16.89 -5.48
CA GLU A 227 0.91 -16.88 -5.32
C GLU A 227 0.34 -15.52 -4.96
N VAL A 228 1.06 -14.73 -4.12
CA VAL A 228 0.63 -13.41 -3.67
C VAL A 228 1.76 -12.40 -3.86
N ARG A 229 1.46 -11.29 -4.50
CA ARG A 229 2.39 -10.17 -4.67
C ARG A 229 2.30 -9.25 -3.46
N VAL A 230 3.43 -8.70 -3.01
CA VAL A 230 3.48 -7.77 -1.88
C VAL A 230 4.29 -6.55 -2.27
N ASN A 231 3.67 -5.37 -2.22
CA ASN A 231 4.30 -4.10 -2.61
C ASN A 231 3.99 -3.00 -1.60
N GLY A 232 4.70 -1.89 -1.69
CA GLY A 232 4.51 -0.72 -0.86
C GLY A 232 4.36 0.57 -1.66
N ILE A 233 3.78 1.56 -1.01
CA ILE A 233 3.79 2.95 -1.45
C ILE A 233 4.38 3.77 -0.33
N ALA A 234 5.31 4.66 -0.64
CA ALA A 234 5.90 5.62 0.29
C ALA A 234 5.40 7.03 -0.06
N PRO A 235 4.31 7.50 0.58
CA PRO A 235 3.79 8.84 0.38
C PRO A 235 4.73 9.90 0.92
N GLY A 236 4.73 11.08 0.28
CA GLY A 236 5.19 12.32 0.87
C GLY A 236 4.06 13.02 1.64
N VAL A 237 4.04 14.35 1.62
CA VAL A 237 2.98 15.13 2.25
C VAL A 237 1.78 15.21 1.32
N ASN A 238 0.69 14.53 1.70
CA ASN A 238 -0.56 14.51 0.96
C ASN A 238 -1.72 15.16 1.71
N ILE A 239 -1.56 15.34 3.03
CA ILE A 239 -2.54 15.98 3.90
C ILE A 239 -1.76 16.77 4.95
N LEU A 240 -2.14 18.02 5.16
CA LEU A 240 -1.66 18.81 6.30
C LEU A 240 -2.51 18.50 7.53
N PRO A 241 -1.97 18.66 8.75
CA PRO A 241 -2.78 18.63 9.97
C PRO A 241 -3.94 19.61 9.89
N GLU A 242 -5.04 19.28 10.53
CA GLU A 242 -6.21 20.15 10.62
C GLU A 242 -5.86 21.43 11.38
N ALA A 243 -6.46 22.56 10.95
CA ALA A 243 -6.09 23.89 11.47
C ALA A 243 -6.42 24.09 12.97
N ASP A 244 -7.32 23.28 13.49
CA ASP A 244 -7.79 23.26 14.89
C ASP A 244 -7.13 22.14 15.73
N SER A 245 -6.18 21.40 15.17
CA SER A 245 -5.46 20.35 15.89
C SER A 245 -4.22 20.88 16.62
N ASP A 246 -3.79 20.17 17.66
CA ASP A 246 -2.54 20.46 18.39
C ASP A 246 -1.28 20.39 17.49
N GLN A 247 -1.41 19.81 16.31
CA GLN A 247 -0.34 19.71 15.30
C GLN A 247 -0.52 20.70 14.15
N ALA A 248 -1.46 21.67 14.29
CA ALA A 248 -1.70 22.69 13.27
C ALA A 248 -0.42 23.43 12.90
N LEU A 249 -0.18 23.57 11.59
CA LEU A 249 0.98 24.26 11.06
C LEU A 249 0.65 25.71 10.76
N ASP A 250 1.53 26.62 11.18
CA ASP A 250 1.40 28.01 10.77
C ASP A 250 1.67 28.19 9.24
N PRO A 251 1.28 29.33 8.65
CA PRO A 251 1.45 29.56 7.21
C PRO A 251 2.91 29.51 6.73
N GLN A 252 3.87 29.86 7.59
CA GLN A 252 5.30 29.82 7.25
C GLN A 252 5.83 28.39 7.23
N GLN A 253 5.39 27.56 8.18
CA GLN A 253 5.68 26.13 8.22
C GLN A 253 5.10 25.41 7.00
N GLN A 254 3.82 25.69 6.65
CA GLN A 254 3.18 25.15 5.46
C GLN A 254 3.93 25.52 4.19
N LYS A 255 4.33 26.80 4.05
CA LYS A 255 5.12 27.29 2.91
C LYS A 255 6.49 26.62 2.85
N SER A 256 7.15 26.41 4.00
CA SER A 256 8.43 25.70 4.07
C SER A 256 8.29 24.26 3.58
N ILE A 257 7.22 23.56 3.97
CA ILE A 257 6.94 22.21 3.49
C ILE A 257 6.76 22.21 1.98
N ILE A 258 5.93 23.10 1.43
CA ILE A 258 5.67 23.20 0.00
C ILE A 258 6.96 23.50 -0.77
N ASN A 259 7.79 24.41 -0.29
CA ASN A 259 9.07 24.74 -0.91
C ASN A 259 10.07 23.57 -0.89
N SER A 260 9.93 22.63 0.05
CA SER A 260 10.75 21.41 0.10
C SER A 260 10.36 20.36 -0.96
N ILE A 261 9.22 20.56 -1.63
CA ILE A 261 8.68 19.64 -2.64
C ILE A 261 9.01 20.19 -4.04
N PRO A 262 9.81 19.50 -4.88
CA PRO A 262 10.16 19.96 -6.22
C PRO A 262 8.98 20.37 -7.09
N ILE A 263 7.85 19.67 -7.05
CA ILE A 263 6.65 20.02 -7.82
C ILE A 263 5.80 21.13 -7.16
N GLN A 264 6.31 21.79 -6.09
CA GLN A 264 5.78 23.00 -5.44
C GLN A 264 4.30 22.93 -4.99
N ARG A 265 3.85 21.75 -4.60
CA ARG A 265 2.55 21.51 -3.95
C ARG A 265 2.58 20.24 -3.10
N ILE A 266 1.66 20.12 -2.18
CA ILE A 266 1.37 18.85 -1.51
C ILE A 266 0.66 17.90 -2.49
N GLY A 267 0.78 16.61 -2.26
CA GLY A 267 0.01 15.58 -2.97
C GLY A 267 -1.47 15.63 -2.64
N LYS A 268 -2.25 14.82 -3.35
CA LYS A 268 -3.66 14.58 -3.06
C LYS A 268 -3.88 13.12 -2.69
N PRO A 269 -4.86 12.79 -1.85
CA PRO A 269 -5.20 11.41 -1.52
C PRO A 269 -5.45 10.52 -2.75
N GLU A 270 -6.03 11.11 -3.82
CA GLU A 270 -6.33 10.42 -5.09
C GLU A 270 -5.06 9.98 -5.83
N GLU A 271 -3.95 10.72 -5.71
CA GLU A 271 -2.67 10.35 -6.33
C GLU A 271 -2.07 9.09 -5.67
N ILE A 272 -2.29 8.93 -4.37
CA ILE A 272 -1.95 7.70 -3.65
C ILE A 272 -2.88 6.55 -4.06
N ALA A 273 -4.19 6.82 -4.14
CA ALA A 273 -5.17 5.83 -4.56
C ALA A 273 -4.88 5.27 -5.96
N HIS A 274 -4.49 6.12 -6.92
CA HIS A 274 -4.08 5.68 -8.26
C HIS A 274 -2.85 4.76 -8.22
N SER A 275 -1.89 5.03 -7.32
CA SER A 275 -0.71 4.18 -7.16
C SER A 275 -1.07 2.82 -6.55
N VAL A 276 -2.05 2.78 -5.63
CA VAL A 276 -2.60 1.52 -5.08
C VAL A 276 -3.22 0.69 -6.20
N LEU A 277 -4.06 1.30 -7.04
CA LEU A 277 -4.70 0.61 -8.17
C LEU A 277 -3.69 0.11 -9.20
N TYR A 278 -2.65 0.90 -9.49
CA TYR A 278 -1.57 0.46 -10.36
C TYR A 278 -0.93 -0.82 -9.81
N LEU A 279 -0.51 -0.85 -8.54
CA LEU A 279 0.10 -2.03 -7.92
C LEU A 279 -0.87 -3.21 -7.82
N ALA A 280 -2.16 -2.97 -7.63
CA ALA A 280 -3.17 -4.04 -7.65
C ALA A 280 -3.20 -4.75 -9.00
N HIS A 281 -3.04 -4.04 -10.12
CA HIS A 281 -3.09 -4.58 -11.47
C HIS A 281 -1.72 -5.00 -12.04
N ALA A 282 -0.60 -4.49 -11.51
CA ALA A 282 0.75 -4.75 -12.02
C ALA A 282 1.23 -6.16 -11.68
N ARG A 283 0.86 -7.15 -12.49
CA ARG A 283 1.06 -8.59 -12.21
C ARG A 283 2.52 -9.04 -12.16
N TYR A 284 3.45 -8.26 -12.69
CA TYR A 284 4.90 -8.57 -12.70
C TYR A 284 5.69 -7.69 -11.74
N VAL A 285 5.00 -7.08 -10.74
CA VAL A 285 5.63 -6.23 -9.72
C VAL A 285 5.38 -6.85 -8.35
N THR A 286 6.45 -7.21 -7.65
CA THR A 286 6.45 -7.65 -6.24
C THR A 286 7.74 -7.21 -5.55
N GLY A 287 7.67 -6.86 -4.27
CA GLY A 287 8.79 -6.35 -3.48
C GLY A 287 9.13 -4.87 -3.73
N GLU A 288 8.41 -4.20 -4.61
CA GLU A 288 8.66 -2.81 -4.98
C GLU A 288 7.98 -1.84 -4.01
N ILE A 289 8.63 -0.70 -3.78
CA ILE A 289 8.11 0.40 -2.97
C ILE A 289 8.14 1.68 -3.79
N ILE A 290 6.97 2.06 -4.30
CA ILE A 290 6.83 3.27 -5.13
C ILE A 290 6.79 4.50 -4.24
N THR A 291 7.69 5.44 -4.48
CA THR A 291 7.68 6.76 -3.83
C THR A 291 6.72 7.70 -4.57
N VAL A 292 5.78 8.31 -3.82
CA VAL A 292 4.78 9.25 -4.34
C VAL A 292 4.81 10.52 -3.49
N ASP A 293 5.77 11.41 -3.76
CA ASP A 293 6.12 12.51 -2.86
C ASP A 293 6.44 13.84 -3.57
N GLY A 294 6.20 13.93 -4.85
CA GLY A 294 6.53 15.11 -5.66
C GLY A 294 8.02 15.41 -5.75
N GLY A 295 8.88 14.40 -5.52
CA GLY A 295 10.33 14.50 -5.52
C GLY A 295 10.95 14.96 -4.19
N ARG A 296 10.15 15.10 -3.13
CA ARG A 296 10.64 15.59 -1.83
C ARG A 296 11.77 14.75 -1.26
N SER A 297 11.72 13.44 -1.40
CA SER A 297 12.76 12.53 -0.91
C SER A 297 14.11 12.69 -1.65
N LEU A 298 14.15 13.34 -2.80
CA LEU A 298 15.37 13.61 -3.55
C LEU A 298 16.08 14.89 -3.11
N THR A 299 15.39 15.78 -2.38
CA THR A 299 16.00 17.05 -1.91
C THR A 299 16.99 16.79 -0.78
N LEU A 300 18.11 17.53 -0.81
CA LEU A 300 19.11 17.51 0.26
C LEU A 300 18.57 18.22 1.51
N ALA A 301 18.93 17.72 2.68
CA ALA A 301 18.74 18.37 3.99
C ALA A 301 17.33 18.89 4.29
N GLY A 302 16.29 18.20 3.84
CA GLY A 302 14.93 18.64 4.16
C GLY A 302 14.51 19.97 3.52
N GLY A 303 15.21 20.39 2.45
CA GLY A 303 14.76 21.47 1.57
C GLY A 303 14.78 22.87 2.14
N GLY A 304 15.68 23.14 3.06
CA GLY A 304 15.99 24.51 3.44
C GLY A 304 17.09 25.09 2.55
N VAL A 305 16.77 25.84 1.53
CA VAL A 305 17.62 26.91 0.98
C VAL A 305 16.96 28.20 1.32
#